data_50f2fcd51e098c9b2a1eb5042c19b73e
#
_entry.id   50f2fcd51e098c9b2a1eb5042c19b73e
#
_cell.length_a   1.000
_cell.length_b   1.000
_cell.length_c   1.000
_cell.angle_alpha   90.00
_cell.angle_beta   90.00
_cell.angle_gamma   90.00
#
_symmetry.space_group_name_H-M   'P 1'
#
loop_
_entity.id
_entity.type
_entity.pdbx_description
1 polymer ?
#
loop_
_entity_poly.entity_id
_entity_poly.type
_entity_poly.pdbx_seq_one_letter_code
_entity_poly.pdbx_strand_id
1 'polypeptide(L)'
;MRRIIRTAVIVAAAVACTLALAAGASAAPTWAPASSATIHPGVQTLTNGGQCTSNFVFYDATNVYLGQAAHCSSQGGQTDTDGCSTTSLPIGTPVDIDGASKPGTLVYNSWITMHDDGETDANTCAFNDLALVKIDPADVSKVNPSIPFWGGPTGTGGTAATGSKVLSYGNSSLRLGITQLSPKEGYEVSEDGGGWSHQVATVTPGIPGDSGSAFMDKQGRALGILSTLALAPVPASNGVGDLTKELQYLAAHTSFNVTLATGTETFRGPLLPV
;
A
#
# COMPACT_ATOMS: atom_id res chain seq x y z
N MET A 1 -78.64 -35.40 -10.34
CA MET A 1 -77.85 -35.05 -9.15
C MET A 1 -76.40 -35.14 -9.54
N ARG A 2 -75.80 -34.00 -9.81
CA ARG A 2 -74.32 -33.89 -10.14
C ARG A 2 -73.55 -33.42 -8.90
N ARG A 3 -72.66 -34.27 -8.37
CA ARG A 3 -71.76 -33.91 -7.27
C ARG A 3 -70.57 -33.19 -7.85
N ILE A 4 -70.35 -31.94 -7.43
CA ILE A 4 -69.22 -31.15 -7.78
C ILE A 4 -68.14 -31.42 -6.70
N ILE A 5 -67.02 -32.02 -7.09
CA ILE A 5 -65.86 -32.22 -6.27
C ILE A 5 -65.00 -30.95 -6.40
N ARG A 6 -64.84 -30.19 -5.30
CA ARG A 6 -63.95 -29.04 -5.26
C ARG A 6 -62.57 -29.55 -4.82
N THR A 7 -61.62 -29.53 -5.74
CA THR A 7 -60.20 -29.79 -5.44
C THR A 7 -59.56 -28.53 -4.89
N ALA A 8 -59.14 -28.57 -3.63
CA ALA A 8 -58.36 -27.47 -3.02
C ALA A 8 -56.88 -27.66 -3.41
N VAL A 9 -56.32 -26.70 -4.13
CA VAL A 9 -54.90 -26.66 -4.44
C VAL A 9 -54.20 -25.87 -3.29
N ILE A 10 -53.41 -26.58 -2.50
CA ILE A 10 -52.56 -25.97 -1.48
C ILE A 10 -51.28 -25.53 -2.17
N VAL A 11 -51.08 -24.23 -2.33
CA VAL A 11 -49.81 -23.63 -2.77
C VAL A 11 -48.91 -23.47 -1.54
N ALA A 12 -47.91 -24.33 -1.40
CA ALA A 12 -46.85 -24.18 -0.41
C ALA A 12 -45.82 -23.19 -0.94
N ALA A 13 -45.83 -21.97 -0.42
CA ALA A 13 -44.81 -20.98 -0.67
C ALA A 13 -43.56 -21.32 0.16
N ALA A 14 -42.52 -21.86 -0.48
CA ALA A 14 -41.22 -22.05 0.13
C ALA A 14 -40.51 -20.68 0.20
N VAL A 15 -40.48 -20.07 1.40
CA VAL A 15 -39.66 -18.89 1.67
C VAL A 15 -38.22 -19.38 1.84
N ALA A 16 -37.43 -19.28 0.79
CA ALA A 16 -35.98 -19.47 0.87
C ALA A 16 -35.38 -18.27 1.56
N CYS A 17 -35.07 -18.40 2.85
CA CYS A 17 -34.31 -17.42 3.61
C CYS A 17 -32.85 -17.50 3.16
N THR A 18 -32.43 -16.69 2.21
CA THR A 18 -31.03 -16.49 1.86
C THR A 18 -30.37 -15.73 3.00
N LEU A 19 -29.69 -16.44 3.90
CA LEU A 19 -28.73 -15.87 4.83
C LEU A 19 -27.55 -15.34 3.99
N ALA A 20 -27.61 -14.08 3.61
CA ALA A 20 -26.43 -13.36 3.17
C ALA A 20 -25.48 -13.28 4.39
N LEU A 21 -24.44 -14.09 4.38
CA LEU A 21 -23.27 -13.88 5.25
C LEU A 21 -22.69 -12.52 4.86
N ALA A 22 -23.07 -11.48 5.58
CA ALA A 22 -22.35 -10.23 5.54
C ALA A 22 -20.92 -10.57 6.03
N ALA A 23 -19.95 -10.54 5.13
CA ALA A 23 -18.54 -10.54 5.52
C ALA A 23 -18.40 -9.37 6.48
N GLY A 24 -18.27 -9.66 7.79
CA GLY A 24 -18.14 -8.65 8.81
C GLY A 24 -16.89 -7.83 8.50
N ALA A 25 -17.06 -6.53 8.26
CA ALA A 25 -15.93 -5.63 8.20
C ALA A 25 -15.18 -5.76 9.52
N SER A 26 -13.90 -6.12 9.45
CA SER A 26 -13.04 -6.21 10.63
C SER A 26 -13.01 -4.81 11.28
N ALA A 27 -13.29 -4.74 12.58
CA ALA A 27 -13.16 -3.47 13.28
C ALA A 27 -11.71 -3.01 13.25
N ALA A 28 -11.49 -1.74 12.93
CA ALA A 28 -10.14 -1.19 12.94
C ALA A 28 -9.52 -1.30 14.34
N PRO A 29 -8.21 -1.59 14.44
CA PRO A 29 -7.48 -1.52 15.70
C PRO A 29 -7.58 -0.13 16.32
N THR A 30 -7.36 -0.05 17.64
CA THR A 30 -7.18 1.24 18.31
C THR A 30 -5.78 1.75 18.03
N TRP A 31 -5.68 2.90 17.37
CA TRP A 31 -4.41 3.50 17.00
C TRP A 31 -3.84 4.37 18.10
N ALA A 32 -2.50 4.42 18.21
CA ALA A 32 -1.83 5.39 19.06
C ALA A 32 -2.15 6.83 18.61
N PRO A 33 -2.16 7.82 19.51
CA PRO A 33 -2.17 9.22 19.11
C PRO A 33 -0.97 9.54 18.21
N ALA A 34 -1.17 10.31 17.15
CA ALA A 34 -0.10 10.65 16.20
C ALA A 34 1.10 11.33 16.89
N SER A 35 0.85 12.10 17.97
CA SER A 35 1.90 12.79 18.73
C SER A 35 2.80 11.87 19.55
N SER A 36 2.42 10.61 19.77
CA SER A 36 3.17 9.64 20.57
C SER A 36 3.48 8.35 19.83
N ALA A 37 2.91 8.18 18.64
CA ALA A 37 3.19 7.02 17.80
C ALA A 37 4.64 7.01 17.36
N THR A 38 5.27 5.84 17.43
CA THR A 38 6.65 5.64 16.93
C THR A 38 6.67 4.83 15.65
N ILE A 39 5.56 4.18 15.28
CA ILE A 39 5.40 3.42 14.04
C ILE A 39 4.28 4.07 13.24
N HIS A 40 4.60 4.55 12.04
CA HIS A 40 3.66 5.24 11.16
C HIS A 40 4.16 5.18 9.70
N PRO A 41 3.34 5.50 8.70
CA PRO A 41 3.82 5.75 7.35
C PRO A 41 5.03 6.68 7.35
N GLY A 42 6.06 6.36 6.58
CA GLY A 42 7.29 7.16 6.52
C GLY A 42 8.37 6.78 7.53
N VAL A 43 8.18 5.77 8.40
CA VAL A 43 9.30 5.22 9.16
C VAL A 43 10.23 4.41 8.25
N GLN A 44 11.51 4.33 8.61
CA GLN A 44 12.45 3.48 7.89
C GLN A 44 12.17 2.01 8.17
N THR A 45 12.32 1.18 7.14
CA THR A 45 12.37 -0.28 7.24
C THR A 45 13.71 -0.76 6.72
N LEU A 46 14.32 -1.72 7.42
CA LEU A 46 15.58 -2.32 7.00
C LEU A 46 15.37 -3.83 6.82
N THR A 47 15.58 -4.30 5.60
CA THR A 47 15.49 -5.71 5.26
C THR A 47 16.88 -6.18 4.85
N ASN A 48 17.52 -7.00 5.69
CA ASN A 48 18.89 -7.47 5.46
C ASN A 48 19.89 -6.33 5.10
N GLY A 49 19.72 -5.17 5.74
CA GLY A 49 20.56 -3.98 5.53
C GLY A 49 20.11 -3.07 4.39
N GLY A 50 19.16 -3.45 3.57
CA GLY A 50 18.52 -2.57 2.57
C GLY A 50 17.53 -1.62 3.26
N GLN A 51 17.75 -0.30 3.13
CA GLN A 51 16.87 0.71 3.73
C GLN A 51 15.81 1.15 2.75
N CYS A 52 14.56 1.14 3.24
CA CYS A 52 13.38 1.66 2.55
C CYS A 52 12.58 2.58 3.49
N THR A 53 11.54 3.19 2.95
CA THR A 53 10.55 3.98 3.69
C THR A 53 9.19 3.30 3.59
N SER A 54 8.52 3.11 4.72
CA SER A 54 7.19 2.49 4.75
C SER A 54 6.12 3.37 4.08
N ASN A 55 5.09 2.72 3.49
CA ASN A 55 3.95 3.44 2.92
C ASN A 55 2.77 3.57 3.87
N PHE A 56 1.81 2.69 3.79
CA PHE A 56 0.57 2.75 4.54
C PHE A 56 0.50 1.67 5.60
N VAL A 57 -0.41 1.86 6.55
CA VAL A 57 -0.80 0.83 7.51
C VAL A 57 -2.00 0.07 6.96
N PHE A 58 -1.93 -1.24 7.05
CA PHE A 58 -3.03 -2.15 6.71
C PHE A 58 -3.37 -3.03 7.92
N TYR A 59 -4.56 -3.60 7.93
CA TYR A 59 -4.97 -4.53 8.97
C TYR A 59 -5.97 -5.56 8.45
N ASP A 60 -6.03 -6.69 9.13
CA ASP A 60 -7.09 -7.69 9.00
C ASP A 60 -7.77 -7.93 10.35
N ALA A 61 -8.47 -9.03 10.51
CA ALA A 61 -9.17 -9.37 11.76
C ALA A 61 -8.23 -9.56 12.97
N THR A 62 -6.95 -9.83 12.74
CA THR A 62 -6.01 -10.31 13.76
C THR A 62 -4.67 -9.59 13.78
N ASN A 63 -4.25 -9.02 12.68
CA ASN A 63 -2.92 -8.48 12.51
C ASN A 63 -2.93 -7.04 11.97
N VAL A 64 -1.83 -6.34 12.22
CA VAL A 64 -1.51 -5.04 11.65
C VAL A 64 -0.25 -5.18 10.80
N TYR A 65 -0.26 -4.53 9.65
CA TYR A 65 0.82 -4.58 8.67
C TYR A 65 1.29 -3.17 8.32
N LEU A 66 2.57 -3.08 8.05
CA LEU A 66 3.18 -1.89 7.45
C LEU A 66 3.55 -2.25 6.01
N GLY A 67 3.17 -1.42 5.05
CA GLY A 67 3.55 -1.63 3.67
C GLY A 67 4.94 -1.09 3.37
N GLN A 68 5.66 -1.75 2.48
CA GLN A 68 6.90 -1.28 1.85
C GLN A 68 6.95 -1.71 0.39
N ALA A 69 7.97 -1.33 -0.36
CA ALA A 69 8.16 -1.85 -1.71
C ALA A 69 8.68 -3.30 -1.67
N ALA A 70 8.30 -4.12 -2.64
CA ALA A 70 8.75 -5.50 -2.75
C ALA A 70 10.26 -5.59 -2.99
N HIS A 71 10.80 -4.68 -3.82
CA HIS A 71 12.25 -4.62 -4.10
C HIS A 71 13.11 -4.36 -2.86
N CYS A 72 12.55 -3.84 -1.77
CA CYS A 72 13.25 -3.68 -0.48
C CYS A 72 13.77 -5.00 0.10
N SER A 73 13.20 -6.12 -0.35
CA SER A 73 13.60 -7.47 0.03
C SER A 73 14.32 -8.20 -1.10
N SER A 74 14.70 -7.52 -2.19
CA SER A 74 15.37 -8.16 -3.32
C SER A 74 16.80 -8.60 -2.98
N GLN A 75 17.24 -9.66 -3.64
CA GLN A 75 18.63 -10.14 -3.60
C GLN A 75 19.41 -9.72 -4.86
N GLY A 76 18.76 -9.00 -5.76
CA GLY A 76 19.36 -8.43 -6.97
C GLY A 76 20.03 -7.09 -6.74
N GLY A 77 20.40 -6.43 -7.82
CA GLY A 77 20.95 -5.07 -7.78
C GLY A 77 19.86 -4.03 -7.46
N GLN A 78 20.25 -2.89 -6.90
CA GLN A 78 19.32 -1.77 -6.62
C GLN A 78 18.65 -1.19 -7.87
N THR A 79 19.08 -1.61 -9.06
CA THR A 79 18.53 -1.21 -10.36
C THR A 79 17.55 -2.23 -10.94
N ASP A 80 17.36 -3.37 -10.28
CA ASP A 80 16.41 -4.37 -10.73
C ASP A 80 14.99 -3.90 -10.43
N THR A 81 14.18 -3.79 -11.50
CA THR A 81 12.79 -3.30 -11.43
C THR A 81 11.79 -4.33 -11.95
N ASP A 82 12.25 -5.48 -12.44
CA ASP A 82 11.41 -6.56 -12.96
C ASP A 82 11.22 -7.62 -11.87
N GLY A 83 10.04 -7.62 -11.26
CA GLY A 83 9.70 -8.52 -10.16
C GLY A 83 9.56 -9.99 -10.58
N CYS A 84 9.34 -10.28 -11.86
CA CYS A 84 9.21 -11.65 -12.35
C CYS A 84 10.57 -12.35 -12.54
N SER A 85 11.63 -11.58 -12.70
CA SER A 85 12.97 -12.11 -12.93
C SER A 85 13.92 -11.94 -11.74
N THR A 86 13.59 -11.06 -10.79
CA THR A 86 14.46 -10.75 -9.65
C THR A 86 14.10 -11.63 -8.45
N THR A 87 15.13 -12.26 -7.84
CA THR A 87 14.93 -13.05 -6.61
C THR A 87 14.78 -12.17 -5.38
N SER A 88 13.96 -12.62 -4.43
CA SER A 88 13.69 -11.94 -3.17
C SER A 88 14.06 -12.79 -1.97
N LEU A 89 14.30 -12.15 -0.83
CA LEU A 89 14.40 -12.83 0.46
C LEU A 89 13.06 -13.53 0.76
N PRO A 90 13.07 -14.72 1.40
CA PRO A 90 11.85 -15.51 1.57
C PRO A 90 10.86 -14.84 2.52
N ILE A 91 9.58 -15.20 2.38
CA ILE A 91 8.55 -14.92 3.38
C ILE A 91 9.02 -15.43 4.74
N GLY A 92 8.75 -14.67 5.81
CA GLY A 92 9.27 -14.93 7.16
C GLY A 92 10.55 -14.16 7.48
N THR A 93 11.16 -13.49 6.52
CA THR A 93 12.35 -12.64 6.75
C THR A 93 12.03 -11.55 7.78
N PRO A 94 12.86 -11.38 8.83
CA PRO A 94 12.75 -10.26 9.75
C PRO A 94 13.00 -8.93 9.05
N VAL A 95 12.21 -7.91 9.40
CA VAL A 95 12.34 -6.54 8.90
C VAL A 95 12.41 -5.62 10.11
N ASP A 96 13.53 -4.93 10.28
CA ASP A 96 13.64 -3.92 11.32
C ASP A 96 12.80 -2.70 10.94
N ILE A 97 11.95 -2.26 11.86
CA ILE A 97 11.05 -1.12 11.69
C ILE A 97 11.49 -0.05 12.69
N ASP A 98 11.80 1.14 12.20
CA ASP A 98 12.16 2.24 13.09
C ASP A 98 11.01 2.57 14.05
N GLY A 99 11.32 2.71 15.34
CA GLY A 99 10.34 2.91 16.41
C GLY A 99 9.69 1.65 16.98
N ALA A 100 9.90 0.48 16.37
CA ALA A 100 9.47 -0.79 16.92
C ALA A 100 10.44 -1.32 17.98
N SER A 101 9.94 -2.15 18.91
CA SER A 101 10.77 -2.83 19.92
C SER A 101 11.25 -4.20 19.45
N LYS A 102 10.62 -4.73 18.40
CA LYS A 102 10.95 -6.02 17.79
C LYS A 102 10.84 -5.91 16.26
N PRO A 103 11.61 -6.71 15.51
CA PRO A 103 11.45 -6.79 14.08
C PRO A 103 10.02 -7.22 13.69
N GLY A 104 9.51 -6.63 12.62
CA GLY A 104 8.36 -7.17 11.92
C GLY A 104 8.74 -8.41 11.10
N THR A 105 7.76 -8.98 10.44
CA THR A 105 7.95 -10.17 9.60
C THR A 105 7.42 -9.91 8.19
N LEU A 106 8.22 -10.11 7.17
CA LEU A 106 7.79 -10.10 5.78
C LEU A 106 6.76 -11.21 5.56
N VAL A 107 5.52 -10.88 5.26
CA VAL A 107 4.42 -11.86 5.11
C VAL A 107 3.83 -11.90 3.70
N TYR A 108 4.06 -10.87 2.91
CA TYR A 108 3.70 -10.79 1.50
C TYR A 108 4.77 -9.99 0.75
N ASN A 109 5.05 -10.44 -0.47
CA ASN A 109 5.89 -9.73 -1.42
C ASN A 109 5.39 -10.06 -2.83
N SER A 110 5.00 -9.06 -3.60
CA SER A 110 4.43 -9.24 -4.94
C SER A 110 5.40 -9.95 -5.88
N TRP A 111 6.71 -9.69 -5.77
CA TRP A 111 7.72 -10.32 -6.62
C TRP A 111 7.83 -11.82 -6.37
N ILE A 112 7.73 -12.26 -5.10
CA ILE A 112 7.67 -13.69 -4.77
C ILE A 112 6.40 -14.30 -5.35
N THR A 113 5.25 -13.65 -5.18
CA THR A 113 3.97 -14.16 -5.67
C THR A 113 3.96 -14.24 -7.20
N MET A 114 4.45 -13.22 -7.90
CA MET A 114 4.58 -13.22 -9.36
C MET A 114 5.47 -14.37 -9.86
N HIS A 115 6.59 -14.59 -9.17
CA HIS A 115 7.51 -15.67 -9.50
C HIS A 115 6.88 -17.05 -9.28
N ASP A 116 6.21 -17.26 -8.15
CA ASP A 116 5.58 -18.54 -7.79
C ASP A 116 4.41 -18.88 -8.71
N ASP A 117 3.65 -17.87 -9.15
CA ASP A 117 2.50 -18.02 -10.06
C ASP A 117 2.92 -18.10 -11.53
N GLY A 118 4.20 -17.83 -11.87
CA GLY A 118 4.68 -17.79 -13.23
C GLY A 118 4.08 -16.64 -14.04
N GLU A 119 3.97 -15.45 -13.43
CA GLU A 119 3.45 -14.24 -14.07
C GLU A 119 4.24 -13.89 -15.35
N THR A 120 3.54 -13.46 -16.38
CA THR A 120 4.13 -13.15 -17.70
C THR A 120 3.64 -11.81 -18.28
N ASP A 121 2.67 -11.15 -17.63
CA ASP A 121 2.26 -9.82 -18.07
C ASP A 121 3.37 -8.81 -17.79
N ALA A 122 3.86 -8.19 -18.85
CA ALA A 122 5.03 -7.31 -18.77
C ALA A 122 4.81 -6.09 -17.86
N ASN A 123 3.59 -5.58 -17.77
CA ASN A 123 3.30 -4.43 -16.92
C ASN A 123 3.21 -4.84 -15.45
N THR A 124 2.59 -5.97 -15.16
CA THR A 124 2.56 -6.55 -13.82
C THR A 124 3.97 -6.83 -13.33
N CYS A 125 4.81 -7.46 -14.14
CA CYS A 125 6.21 -7.73 -13.80
C CYS A 125 7.02 -6.47 -13.53
N ALA A 126 6.79 -5.41 -14.32
CA ALA A 126 7.58 -4.17 -14.23
C ALA A 126 7.14 -3.22 -13.12
N PHE A 127 5.87 -3.25 -12.70
CA PHE A 127 5.30 -2.19 -11.86
C PHE A 127 4.63 -2.67 -10.56
N ASN A 128 4.40 -3.97 -10.36
CA ASN A 128 3.83 -4.48 -9.13
C ASN A 128 4.93 -4.65 -8.07
N ASP A 129 4.97 -3.74 -7.10
CA ASP A 129 6.10 -3.60 -6.18
C ASP A 129 5.66 -3.53 -4.70
N LEU A 130 4.50 -4.10 -4.33
CA LEU A 130 4.01 -4.08 -2.96
C LEU A 130 4.53 -5.25 -2.12
N ALA A 131 4.97 -4.96 -0.90
CA ALA A 131 5.19 -5.95 0.16
C ALA A 131 4.50 -5.53 1.46
N LEU A 132 4.15 -6.52 2.29
CA LEU A 132 3.56 -6.32 3.62
C LEU A 132 4.47 -6.92 4.70
N VAL A 133 4.73 -6.12 5.70
CA VAL A 133 5.48 -6.49 6.91
C VAL A 133 4.50 -6.55 8.07
N LYS A 134 4.28 -7.73 8.63
CA LYS A 134 3.47 -7.89 9.84
C LYS A 134 4.20 -7.29 11.04
N ILE A 135 3.55 -6.37 11.74
CA ILE A 135 4.05 -5.76 12.96
C ILE A 135 3.94 -6.76 14.11
N ASP A 136 4.97 -6.85 14.96
CA ASP A 136 4.88 -7.70 16.18
C ASP A 136 3.73 -7.22 17.07
N PRO A 137 2.90 -8.10 17.62
CA PRO A 137 1.77 -7.74 18.48
C PRO A 137 2.15 -6.81 19.65
N ALA A 138 3.37 -6.88 20.17
CA ALA A 138 3.86 -6.02 21.25
C ALA A 138 3.99 -4.54 20.81
N ASP A 139 4.07 -4.27 19.51
CA ASP A 139 4.27 -2.95 18.95
C ASP A 139 3.03 -2.35 18.30
N VAL A 140 1.93 -3.10 18.17
CA VAL A 140 0.68 -2.61 17.55
C VAL A 140 0.14 -1.36 18.24
N SER A 141 0.27 -1.27 19.57
CA SER A 141 -0.15 -0.08 20.35
C SER A 141 0.68 1.19 20.09
N LYS A 142 1.77 1.10 19.31
CA LYS A 142 2.62 2.22 18.92
C LYS A 142 2.31 2.73 17.52
N VAL A 143 1.35 2.11 16.81
CA VAL A 143 1.04 2.40 15.42
C VAL A 143 0.04 3.54 15.29
N ASN A 144 0.33 4.49 14.40
CA ASN A 144 -0.64 5.46 13.90
C ASN A 144 -0.63 5.45 12.36
N PRO A 145 -1.78 5.36 11.68
CA PRO A 145 -1.83 5.28 10.22
C PRO A 145 -1.65 6.62 9.49
N SER A 146 -1.54 7.74 10.21
CA SER A 146 -1.42 9.07 9.58
C SER A 146 -0.05 9.29 8.98
N ILE A 147 -0.01 9.84 7.75
CA ILE A 147 1.22 10.24 7.11
C ILE A 147 1.74 11.53 7.77
N PRO A 148 2.98 11.55 8.27
CA PRO A 148 3.54 12.74 8.90
C PRO A 148 3.45 13.96 7.99
N PHE A 149 3.28 15.13 8.58
CA PHE A 149 3.12 16.41 7.90
C PHE A 149 1.78 16.55 7.15
N TRP A 150 1.35 15.55 6.38
CA TRP A 150 0.16 15.65 5.52
C TRP A 150 -1.15 15.24 6.22
N GLY A 151 -1.09 14.34 7.19
CA GLY A 151 -2.29 13.63 7.65
C GLY A 151 -2.81 12.63 6.61
N GLY A 152 -4.02 12.12 6.78
CA GLY A 152 -4.53 11.05 5.91
C GLY A 152 -3.79 9.71 6.11
N PRO A 153 -3.96 8.69 5.24
CA PRO A 153 -4.83 8.71 4.06
C PRO A 153 -6.31 8.82 4.42
N THR A 154 -7.11 9.40 3.52
CA THR A 154 -8.56 9.52 3.68
C THR A 154 -9.33 8.28 3.21
N GLY A 155 -8.67 7.38 2.52
CA GLY A 155 -9.21 6.13 1.96
C GLY A 155 -8.34 5.58 0.85
N THR A 156 -8.84 4.55 0.19
CA THR A 156 -8.25 3.92 -1.01
C THR A 156 -8.74 4.58 -2.31
N GLY A 157 -8.24 4.12 -3.46
CA GLY A 157 -8.70 4.53 -4.78
C GLY A 157 -8.28 5.95 -5.12
N GLY A 158 -7.09 6.35 -4.69
CA GLY A 158 -6.45 7.56 -5.17
C GLY A 158 -6.30 7.49 -6.69
N THR A 159 -6.47 8.63 -7.35
CA THR A 159 -6.29 8.77 -8.80
C THR A 159 -5.55 10.06 -9.08
N ALA A 160 -4.66 10.01 -10.03
CA ALA A 160 -4.02 11.19 -10.55
C ALA A 160 -4.11 11.16 -12.07
N ALA A 161 -4.34 12.30 -12.67
CA ALA A 161 -4.21 12.51 -14.10
C ALA A 161 -3.03 13.46 -14.32
N THR A 162 -2.47 13.46 -15.50
CA THR A 162 -1.38 14.38 -15.86
C THR A 162 -1.69 15.82 -15.41
N GLY A 163 -0.76 16.40 -14.67
CA GLY A 163 -0.91 17.72 -14.04
C GLY A 163 -1.66 17.72 -12.70
N SER A 164 -2.18 16.57 -12.23
CA SER A 164 -2.79 16.49 -10.90
C SER A 164 -1.73 16.51 -9.80
N LYS A 165 -2.06 17.12 -8.68
CA LYS A 165 -1.22 17.15 -7.48
C LYS A 165 -1.08 15.76 -6.86
N VAL A 166 0.14 15.47 -6.44
CA VAL A 166 0.49 14.29 -5.65
C VAL A 166 1.31 14.71 -4.43
N LEU A 167 1.15 13.98 -3.32
CA LEU A 167 1.80 14.26 -2.05
C LEU A 167 2.43 12.99 -1.50
N SER A 168 3.61 13.12 -0.88
CA SER A 168 4.31 11.98 -0.30
C SER A 168 5.14 12.39 0.92
N TYR A 169 5.68 11.40 1.61
CA TYR A 169 6.61 11.60 2.71
C TYR A 169 7.69 10.51 2.65
N GLY A 170 8.90 10.89 2.27
CA GLY A 170 10.05 9.99 2.22
C GLY A 170 10.95 10.16 3.45
N ASN A 171 11.78 9.14 3.73
CA ASN A 171 12.67 9.15 4.90
C ASN A 171 14.01 8.45 4.60
N SER A 172 14.62 8.81 3.48
CA SER A 172 15.92 8.31 3.11
C SER A 172 16.99 8.75 4.10
N SER A 173 17.85 7.82 4.55
CA SER A 173 19.03 8.12 5.37
C SER A 173 20.03 9.04 4.67
N LEU A 174 20.02 9.10 3.33
CA LEU A 174 20.84 10.02 2.55
C LEU A 174 20.45 11.49 2.75
N ARG A 175 19.30 11.78 3.38
CA ARG A 175 18.91 13.13 3.78
C ARG A 175 19.54 13.58 5.11
N LEU A 176 20.35 12.72 5.73
CA LEU A 176 21.13 13.03 6.96
C LEU A 176 20.25 13.54 8.11
N GLY A 177 19.00 13.06 8.21
CA GLY A 177 18.04 13.47 9.24
C GLY A 177 17.40 14.85 9.03
N ILE A 178 17.57 15.48 7.86
CA ILE A 178 16.91 16.74 7.52
C ILE A 178 15.44 16.47 7.20
N THR A 179 14.59 16.49 8.22
CA THR A 179 13.16 16.15 8.11
C THR A 179 12.36 17.12 7.24
N GLN A 180 12.83 18.35 7.03
CA GLN A 180 12.24 19.33 6.13
C GLN A 180 12.27 18.88 4.65
N LEU A 181 13.12 17.90 4.31
CA LEU A 181 13.19 17.31 2.97
C LEU A 181 12.31 16.06 2.80
N SER A 182 11.63 15.63 3.86
CA SER A 182 10.77 14.43 3.85
C SER A 182 9.42 14.66 3.18
N PRO A 183 8.68 15.74 3.45
CA PRO A 183 7.46 16.04 2.72
C PRO A 183 7.75 16.32 1.25
N LYS A 184 6.95 15.76 0.37
CA LYS A 184 7.04 15.91 -1.08
C LYS A 184 5.71 16.35 -1.62
N GLU A 185 5.71 17.33 -2.49
CA GLU A 185 4.55 17.75 -3.26
C GLU A 185 4.97 18.00 -4.70
N GLY A 186 4.13 17.59 -5.63
CA GLY A 186 4.38 17.75 -7.04
C GLY A 186 3.20 17.37 -7.90
N TYR A 187 3.51 16.90 -9.09
CA TYR A 187 2.49 16.62 -10.10
C TYR A 187 2.74 15.28 -10.77
N GLU A 188 1.67 14.62 -11.16
CA GLU A 188 1.75 13.53 -12.12
C GLU A 188 2.14 14.08 -13.50
N VAL A 189 3.11 13.42 -14.12
CA VAL A 189 3.64 13.74 -15.45
C VAL A 189 3.00 12.86 -16.51
N SER A 190 2.89 11.57 -16.24
CA SER A 190 2.29 10.56 -17.11
C SER A 190 1.86 9.33 -16.32
N GLU A 191 0.96 8.56 -16.90
CA GLU A 191 0.62 7.19 -16.47
C GLU A 191 1.30 6.21 -17.41
N ASP A 192 1.87 5.14 -16.87
CA ASP A 192 2.58 4.10 -17.60
C ASP A 192 1.98 2.71 -17.31
N GLY A 193 2.31 1.75 -18.18
CA GLY A 193 1.93 0.35 -17.97
C GLY A 193 0.43 0.08 -17.92
N GLY A 194 -0.40 0.89 -18.62
CA GLY A 194 -1.85 0.72 -18.58
C GLY A 194 -2.44 0.94 -17.19
N GLY A 195 -1.95 1.96 -16.50
CA GLY A 195 -2.38 2.36 -15.15
C GLY A 195 -1.71 1.60 -14.01
N TRP A 196 -0.62 0.88 -14.26
CA TRP A 196 0.17 0.26 -13.21
C TRP A 196 1.14 1.23 -12.52
N SER A 197 1.54 2.29 -13.21
CA SER A 197 2.53 3.23 -12.69
C SER A 197 2.18 4.68 -13.01
N HIS A 198 2.43 5.55 -12.06
CA HIS A 198 2.34 7.01 -12.18
C HIS A 198 3.75 7.59 -12.20
N GLN A 199 4.11 8.29 -13.27
CA GLN A 199 5.34 9.07 -13.28
C GLN A 199 5.08 10.42 -12.62
N VAL A 200 5.79 10.73 -11.56
CA VAL A 200 5.58 11.94 -10.77
C VAL A 200 6.84 12.78 -10.67
N ALA A 201 6.70 14.08 -10.71
CA ALA A 201 7.78 15.05 -10.45
C ALA A 201 7.44 15.86 -9.19
N THR A 202 8.25 15.73 -8.15
CA THR A 202 8.01 16.40 -6.86
C THR A 202 9.16 17.33 -6.50
N VAL A 203 8.85 18.39 -5.78
CA VAL A 203 9.85 19.15 -5.02
C VAL A 203 10.43 18.20 -3.99
N THR A 204 11.77 18.15 -3.85
CA THR A 204 12.48 17.09 -3.16
C THR A 204 12.14 15.70 -3.72
N PRO A 205 12.66 15.33 -4.91
CA PRO A 205 12.37 14.04 -5.53
C PRO A 205 12.72 12.87 -4.62
N GLY A 206 12.07 11.73 -4.85
CA GLY A 206 12.44 10.47 -4.19
C GLY A 206 13.86 10.07 -4.58
N ILE A 207 14.64 9.67 -3.60
CA ILE A 207 16.03 9.22 -3.76
C ILE A 207 16.18 7.83 -3.14
N PRO A 208 17.29 7.11 -3.38
CA PRO A 208 17.50 5.79 -2.74
C PRO A 208 17.26 5.85 -1.24
N GLY A 209 16.47 4.89 -0.72
CA GLY A 209 15.98 4.88 0.67
C GLY A 209 14.58 5.50 0.87
N ASP A 210 14.09 6.32 -0.07
CA ASP A 210 12.67 6.72 -0.12
C ASP A 210 11.78 5.63 -0.74
N SER A 211 12.35 4.57 -1.30
CA SER A 211 11.66 3.41 -1.86
C SER A 211 10.55 2.91 -0.93
N GLY A 212 9.37 2.65 -1.48
CA GLY A 212 8.22 2.22 -0.71
C GLY A 212 7.38 3.36 -0.12
N SER A 213 7.82 4.63 -0.13
CA SER A 213 7.07 5.76 0.41
C SER A 213 5.65 5.85 -0.14
N ALA A 214 4.70 6.21 0.72
CA ALA A 214 3.32 6.45 0.35
C ALA A 214 3.16 7.68 -0.55
N PHE A 215 2.37 7.54 -1.61
CA PHE A 215 1.85 8.65 -2.39
C PHE A 215 0.35 8.78 -2.24
N MET A 216 -0.13 10.00 -2.07
CA MET A 216 -1.54 10.35 -2.02
C MET A 216 -1.91 11.28 -3.17
N ASP A 217 -3.17 11.23 -3.59
CA ASP A 217 -3.76 12.24 -4.48
C ASP A 217 -4.08 13.55 -3.73
N LYS A 218 -4.57 14.55 -4.46
CA LYS A 218 -4.93 15.86 -3.90
C LYS A 218 -6.10 15.85 -2.90
N GLN A 219 -6.83 14.74 -2.79
CA GLN A 219 -7.87 14.51 -1.80
C GLN A 219 -7.37 13.73 -0.58
N GLY A 220 -6.10 13.34 -0.58
CA GLY A 220 -5.49 12.53 0.49
C GLY A 220 -5.82 11.05 0.40
N ARG A 221 -6.33 10.56 -0.74
CA ARG A 221 -6.57 9.13 -0.93
C ARG A 221 -5.25 8.45 -1.31
N ALA A 222 -5.05 7.23 -0.82
CA ALA A 222 -3.88 6.42 -1.15
C ALA A 222 -3.85 6.18 -2.66
N LEU A 223 -2.82 6.68 -3.33
CA LEU A 223 -2.59 6.58 -4.77
C LEU A 223 -1.66 5.42 -5.09
N GLY A 224 -0.50 5.38 -4.45
CA GLY A 224 0.52 4.40 -4.81
C GLY A 224 1.72 4.42 -3.88
N ILE A 225 2.75 3.67 -4.27
CA ILE A 225 4.01 3.55 -3.52
C ILE A 225 5.20 3.87 -4.43
N LEU A 226 6.22 4.52 -3.87
CA LEU A 226 7.43 4.87 -4.60
C LEU A 226 8.25 3.63 -4.93
N SER A 227 8.41 3.34 -6.22
CA SER A 227 9.15 2.19 -6.71
C SER A 227 10.50 2.59 -7.33
N THR A 228 10.53 3.59 -8.21
CA THR A 228 11.72 3.89 -9.01
C THR A 228 12.10 5.36 -9.02
N LEU A 229 13.37 5.62 -9.34
CA LEU A 229 13.88 6.94 -9.71
C LEU A 229 14.24 6.94 -11.20
N ALA A 230 13.59 7.79 -11.98
CA ALA A 230 13.84 7.90 -13.39
C ALA A 230 14.94 8.93 -13.70
N LEU A 231 15.77 8.61 -14.70
CA LEU A 231 16.75 9.53 -15.26
C LEU A 231 16.26 10.19 -16.55
N ALA A 232 15.25 9.61 -17.19
CA ALA A 232 14.59 10.09 -18.40
C ALA A 232 13.13 9.56 -18.46
N PRO A 233 12.19 10.17 -19.19
CA PRO A 233 12.37 11.43 -19.96
C PRO A 233 12.41 12.69 -19.10
N VAL A 234 11.91 12.63 -17.86
CA VAL A 234 11.96 13.74 -16.89
C VAL A 234 12.98 13.36 -15.81
N PRO A 235 14.17 13.95 -15.82
CA PRO A 235 15.19 13.66 -14.81
C PRO A 235 14.67 13.93 -13.40
N ALA A 236 14.99 13.01 -12.48
CA ALA A 236 14.55 13.04 -11.09
C ALA A 236 13.02 12.92 -10.89
N SER A 237 12.28 12.42 -11.89
CA SER A 237 10.92 11.92 -11.66
C SER A 237 10.97 10.55 -10.97
N ASN A 238 9.87 10.18 -10.35
CA ASN A 238 9.73 8.90 -9.68
C ASN A 238 8.60 8.09 -10.32
N GLY A 239 8.81 6.78 -10.47
CA GLY A 239 7.74 5.84 -10.75
C GLY A 239 7.06 5.43 -9.44
N VAL A 240 5.74 5.52 -9.44
CA VAL A 240 4.88 5.19 -8.30
C VAL A 240 3.95 4.07 -8.73
N GLY A 241 4.07 2.89 -8.14
CA GLY A 241 3.16 1.76 -8.40
C GLY A 241 1.74 2.10 -7.94
N ASP A 242 0.73 1.79 -8.78
CA ASP A 242 -0.68 2.04 -8.43
C ASP A 242 -1.16 1.07 -7.34
N LEU A 243 -1.44 1.59 -6.16
CA LEU A 243 -1.84 0.79 -5.01
C LEU A 243 -3.13 0.01 -5.24
N THR A 244 -4.05 0.53 -6.03
CA THR A 244 -5.31 -0.17 -6.31
C THR A 244 -5.06 -1.46 -7.08
N LYS A 245 -4.21 -1.41 -8.10
CA LYS A 245 -3.81 -2.59 -8.88
C LYS A 245 -2.98 -3.57 -8.05
N GLU A 246 -2.06 -3.07 -7.25
CA GLU A 246 -1.24 -3.90 -6.35
C GLU A 246 -2.08 -4.65 -5.32
N LEU A 247 -3.08 -3.98 -4.71
CA LEU A 247 -4.02 -4.63 -3.78
C LEU A 247 -4.99 -5.58 -4.49
N GLN A 248 -5.39 -5.30 -5.72
CA GLN A 248 -6.18 -6.23 -6.54
C GLN A 248 -5.39 -7.49 -6.85
N TYR A 249 -4.12 -7.35 -7.22
CA TYR A 249 -3.23 -8.48 -7.47
C TYR A 249 -3.06 -9.32 -6.19
N LEU A 250 -2.75 -8.69 -5.05
CA LEU A 250 -2.66 -9.37 -3.76
C LEU A 250 -3.92 -10.20 -3.46
N ALA A 251 -5.11 -9.60 -3.60
CA ALA A 251 -6.37 -10.27 -3.31
C ALA A 251 -6.71 -11.40 -4.30
N ALA A 252 -6.26 -11.29 -5.56
CA ALA A 252 -6.51 -12.31 -6.59
C ALA A 252 -5.58 -13.53 -6.47
N HIS A 253 -4.36 -13.34 -5.98
CA HIS A 253 -3.30 -14.34 -5.99
C HIS A 253 -2.95 -14.89 -4.59
N THR A 254 -3.58 -14.37 -3.54
CA THR A 254 -3.32 -14.81 -2.16
C THR A 254 -4.60 -14.90 -1.35
N SER A 255 -4.49 -15.42 -0.13
CA SER A 255 -5.59 -15.39 0.85
C SER A 255 -5.61 -14.11 1.70
N PHE A 256 -4.71 -13.17 1.45
CA PHE A 256 -4.70 -11.91 2.18
C PHE A 256 -5.93 -11.05 1.83
N ASN A 257 -6.65 -10.65 2.86
CA ASN A 257 -7.75 -9.70 2.76
C ASN A 257 -7.49 -8.57 3.76
N VAL A 258 -6.73 -7.58 3.32
CA VAL A 258 -6.31 -6.46 4.16
C VAL A 258 -7.12 -5.21 3.87
N THR A 259 -7.35 -4.43 4.91
CA THR A 259 -7.99 -3.12 4.84
C THR A 259 -6.95 -2.03 5.05
N LEU A 260 -6.96 -1.00 4.22
CA LEU A 260 -6.17 0.21 4.44
C LEU A 260 -6.69 0.93 5.69
N ALA A 261 -5.81 1.22 6.63
CA ALA A 261 -6.14 2.07 7.77
C ALA A 261 -6.17 3.55 7.33
N THR A 262 -7.30 4.22 7.57
CA THR A 262 -7.39 5.67 7.36
C THR A 262 -6.63 6.42 8.44
N GLY A 263 -6.03 7.55 8.08
CA GLY A 263 -5.31 8.40 9.02
C GLY A 263 -6.24 8.95 10.11
N THR A 264 -5.70 9.09 11.31
CA THR A 264 -6.40 9.73 12.45
C THR A 264 -6.24 11.24 12.44
N GLU A 265 -5.21 11.75 11.76
CA GLU A 265 -4.99 13.18 11.55
C GLU A 265 -5.68 13.66 10.28
N THR A 266 -6.27 14.84 10.36
CA THR A 266 -6.93 15.47 9.23
C THR A 266 -5.94 15.72 8.08
N PHE A 267 -6.32 15.34 6.89
CA PHE A 267 -5.54 15.64 5.69
C PHE A 267 -5.49 17.15 5.44
N ARG A 268 -4.27 17.69 5.26
CA ARG A 268 -4.04 19.14 5.15
C ARG A 268 -4.15 19.68 3.73
N GLY A 269 -4.14 18.78 2.73
CA GLY A 269 -4.17 19.16 1.33
C GLY A 269 -2.83 19.69 0.79
N PRO A 270 -2.79 19.95 -0.53
CA PRO A 270 -1.65 20.59 -1.18
C PRO A 270 -1.37 21.98 -0.62
N LEU A 271 -0.09 22.34 -0.50
CA LEU A 271 0.35 23.66 -0.02
C LEU A 271 0.78 24.59 -1.15
N LEU A 272 1.32 24.02 -2.25
CA LEU A 272 1.70 24.80 -3.40
C LEU A 272 0.46 25.21 -4.21
N PRO A 273 0.42 26.43 -4.77
CA PRO A 273 -0.69 26.83 -5.63
C PRO A 273 -0.80 25.92 -6.85
N VAL A 274 -2.02 25.83 -7.38
CA VAL A 274 -2.33 25.04 -8.59
C VAL A 274 -1.78 25.75 -9.82
#